data_9dd46d684abfd4563eb5ece24ab7b3ee
#
_entry.id   9dd46d684abfd4563eb5ece24ab7b3ee
#
_cell.length_a   1.000
_cell.length_b   1.000
_cell.length_c   1.000
_cell.angle_alpha   90.00
_cell.angle_beta   90.00
_cell.angle_gamma   90.00
#
_symmetry.space_group_name_H-M   'P 1'
#
loop_
_entity.id
_entity.type
_entity.pdbx_description
1 polymer ?
#
loop_
_entity_poly.entity_id
_entity_poly.type
_entity_poly.pdbx_seq_one_letter_code
_entity_poly.pdbx_strand_id
1 'polypeptide(L)'
;MVYTADRELRDVVGVTTPTTVYHMAYEPSYGSLDIHFWTHCNLSCRACYARYELDDFSLLDDPTGQMIHKTKVKPPQDFLSLEEVKERLSGLDIRYVILVGTEPSLDPSLPQVTKMLKEDFKAYNMLLTNGVRLTDMTHVDEVMFSLKALDEDIYLDYTGRSNKKVLDNLKKIYDTGKKLQVETVLIPGLIDEYQVEKVAHFIAGIDPEIPYRIDAYFRVPDCPWEDAINEEVERAASLASKHLKHVSYLTLDMKRIGDKAVRIV
;
A
#
# COMPACT_ATOMS: atom_id res chain seq x y z
N MET A 1 -30.46 -37.17 49.59
CA MET A 1 -29.81 -37.33 48.27
C MET A 1 -29.88 -35.99 47.60
N VAL A 2 -28.82 -35.20 47.71
CA VAL A 2 -28.70 -33.88 47.12
C VAL A 2 -27.80 -34.00 45.92
N TYR A 3 -28.32 -33.73 44.72
CA TYR A 3 -27.55 -33.64 43.50
C TYR A 3 -27.07 -32.17 43.34
N THR A 4 -25.81 -31.94 43.58
CA THR A 4 -25.10 -30.73 43.20
C THR A 4 -24.68 -30.87 41.74
N ALA A 5 -25.29 -30.07 40.86
CA ALA A 5 -24.85 -29.93 39.49
C ALA A 5 -23.73 -28.88 39.44
N ASP A 6 -22.50 -29.36 39.39
CA ASP A 6 -21.37 -28.52 38.98
C ASP A 6 -21.55 -28.15 37.51
N ARG A 7 -21.91 -26.92 37.27
CA ARG A 7 -21.85 -26.30 35.95
C ARG A 7 -20.38 -25.88 35.72
N GLU A 8 -19.62 -26.74 35.05
CA GLU A 8 -18.36 -26.34 34.44
C GLU A 8 -18.64 -25.14 33.53
N LEU A 9 -18.15 -23.98 33.94
CA LEU A 9 -17.94 -22.83 33.05
C LEU A 9 -16.89 -23.27 32.01
N ARG A 10 -17.38 -23.70 30.85
CA ARG A 10 -16.51 -23.83 29.69
C ARG A 10 -16.12 -22.40 29.32
N ASP A 11 -14.85 -22.08 29.57
CA ASP A 11 -14.18 -20.93 28.97
C ASP A 11 -14.40 -21.01 27.46
N VAL A 12 -15.27 -20.15 26.94
CA VAL A 12 -15.38 -19.91 25.51
C VAL A 12 -14.12 -19.12 25.16
N VAL A 13 -13.06 -19.84 24.84
CA VAL A 13 -11.92 -19.23 24.14
C VAL A 13 -12.50 -18.67 22.85
N GLY A 14 -12.66 -17.36 22.80
CA GLY A 14 -13.19 -16.67 21.63
C GLY A 14 -12.33 -17.06 20.42
N VAL A 15 -12.97 -17.54 19.37
CA VAL A 15 -12.29 -17.79 18.10
C VAL A 15 -11.81 -16.45 17.56
N THR A 16 -10.51 -16.18 17.67
CA THR A 16 -9.90 -14.98 17.12
C THR A 16 -9.64 -15.15 15.63
N THR A 17 -9.88 -14.10 14.86
CA THR A 17 -9.58 -14.10 13.41
C THR A 17 -8.14 -13.64 13.21
N PRO A 18 -7.22 -14.54 12.79
CA PRO A 18 -5.83 -14.14 12.59
C PRO A 18 -5.68 -13.21 11.40
N THR A 19 -4.80 -12.22 11.52
CA THR A 19 -4.39 -11.35 10.42
C THR A 19 -2.87 -11.35 10.29
N THR A 20 -2.34 -10.70 9.26
CA THR A 20 -0.91 -10.37 9.14
C THR A 20 -0.63 -8.89 9.45
N VAL A 21 -1.53 -8.21 10.14
CA VAL A 21 -1.32 -6.83 10.60
C VAL A 21 -0.29 -6.82 11.71
N TYR A 22 0.79 -6.02 11.52
CA TYR A 22 1.88 -5.95 12.49
C TYR A 22 2.19 -4.53 12.96
N HIS A 23 1.70 -3.53 12.22
CA HIS A 23 1.98 -2.13 12.50
C HIS A 23 0.80 -1.26 12.08
N MET A 24 0.51 -0.24 12.88
CA MET A 24 -0.50 0.78 12.59
C MET A 24 -0.01 2.16 13.03
N ALA A 25 -0.24 3.17 12.17
CA ALA A 25 0.05 4.57 12.45
C ALA A 25 -1.18 5.43 12.17
N TYR A 26 -1.47 6.37 13.05
CA TYR A 26 -2.64 7.23 12.99
C TYR A 26 -2.26 8.71 12.97
N GLU A 27 -2.77 9.45 12.00
CA GLU A 27 -2.61 10.89 11.88
C GLU A 27 -3.96 11.57 12.26
N PRO A 28 -4.01 12.28 13.42
CA PRO A 28 -5.27 12.72 14.00
C PRO A 28 -5.93 13.90 13.27
N SER A 29 -5.16 14.80 12.60
CA SER A 29 -5.75 16.00 11.98
C SER A 29 -6.63 15.65 10.77
N TYR A 30 -6.26 14.62 10.01
CA TYR A 30 -7.04 14.09 8.89
C TYR A 30 -7.90 12.88 9.28
N GLY A 31 -7.67 12.25 10.44
CA GLY A 31 -8.26 10.97 10.79
C GLY A 31 -7.79 9.86 9.86
N SER A 32 -6.51 9.93 9.44
CA SER A 32 -5.90 8.96 8.53
C SER A 32 -5.19 7.86 9.32
N LEU A 33 -5.41 6.62 8.92
CA LEU A 33 -4.84 5.42 9.54
C LEU A 33 -4.13 4.58 8.48
N ASP A 34 -2.85 4.30 8.70
CA ASP A 34 -2.09 3.33 7.92
C ASP A 34 -2.10 1.99 8.64
N ILE A 35 -2.54 0.93 7.96
CA ILE A 35 -2.52 -0.46 8.45
C ILE A 35 -1.54 -1.26 7.61
N HIS A 36 -0.47 -1.74 8.23
CA HIS A 36 0.59 -2.47 7.57
C HIS A 36 0.43 -3.98 7.75
N PHE A 37 0.36 -4.66 6.61
CA PHE A 37 0.31 -6.12 6.50
C PHE A 37 1.69 -6.68 6.17
N TRP A 38 2.09 -7.75 6.84
CA TRP A 38 3.28 -8.51 6.50
C TRP A 38 2.91 -9.84 5.88
N THR A 39 2.90 -9.88 4.56
CA THR A 39 2.67 -11.10 3.79
C THR A 39 3.96 -11.50 3.05
N HIS A 40 4.02 -12.73 2.57
CA HIS A 40 5.04 -13.07 1.58
C HIS A 40 4.64 -12.45 0.25
N CYS A 41 5.21 -11.24 -0.06
CA CYS A 41 4.90 -10.58 -1.32
C CYS A 41 5.12 -11.52 -2.51
N ASN A 42 4.21 -11.50 -3.46
CA ASN A 42 4.25 -12.31 -4.68
C ASN A 42 5.16 -11.72 -5.77
N LEU A 43 5.81 -10.58 -5.52
CA LEU A 43 6.88 -10.00 -6.31
C LEU A 43 8.21 -10.01 -5.55
N SER A 44 9.31 -9.88 -6.30
CA SER A 44 10.68 -9.83 -5.76
C SER A 44 11.38 -8.55 -6.21
N CYS A 45 10.68 -7.40 -6.16
CA CYS A 45 11.21 -6.12 -6.62
C CYS A 45 12.59 -5.85 -6.05
N ARG A 46 13.56 -5.54 -6.92
CA ARG A 46 14.98 -5.37 -6.53
C ARG A 46 15.17 -4.18 -5.58
N ALA A 47 14.45 -3.09 -5.80
CA ALA A 47 14.49 -1.89 -4.97
C ALA A 47 13.29 -1.79 -4.00
N CYS A 48 12.79 -2.92 -3.48
CA CYS A 48 11.68 -2.90 -2.55
C CYS A 48 12.14 -2.41 -1.18
N TYR A 49 11.65 -1.24 -0.77
CA TYR A 49 11.97 -0.66 0.53
C TYR A 49 11.46 -1.52 1.71
N ALA A 50 10.38 -2.29 1.53
CA ALA A 50 9.84 -3.17 2.57
C ALA A 50 10.81 -4.31 2.99
N ARG A 51 11.96 -4.45 2.34
CA ARG A 51 13.05 -5.33 2.78
C ARG A 51 13.98 -4.71 3.81
N TYR A 52 13.84 -3.42 4.05
CA TYR A 52 14.66 -2.68 4.98
C TYR A 52 13.82 -2.22 6.15
N GLU A 53 14.46 -2.05 7.29
CA GLU A 53 13.82 -1.54 8.49
C GLU A 53 13.43 -0.09 8.23
N LEU A 54 12.18 0.09 7.86
CA LEU A 54 11.59 1.36 7.56
C LEU A 54 10.54 1.65 8.63
N ASP A 55 10.74 2.75 9.33
CA ASP A 55 9.63 3.35 10.01
C ASP A 55 8.60 3.78 8.95
N ASP A 56 7.35 3.75 9.32
CA ASP A 56 6.29 4.30 8.52
C ASP A 56 6.62 5.75 8.15
N PHE A 57 6.49 6.12 6.88
CA PHE A 57 6.74 7.51 6.44
C PHE A 57 5.97 8.54 7.24
N SER A 58 4.77 8.17 7.68
CA SER A 58 3.92 9.03 8.50
C SER A 58 4.50 9.28 9.91
N LEU A 59 5.45 8.46 10.39
CA LEU A 59 6.09 8.58 11.69
C LEU A 59 7.44 9.33 11.67
N LEU A 60 8.00 9.62 10.50
CA LEU A 60 9.31 10.25 10.40
C LEU A 60 9.33 11.65 11.02
N ASP A 61 10.35 11.93 11.84
CA ASP A 61 10.58 13.26 12.42
C ASP A 61 11.21 14.23 11.41
N ASP A 62 11.82 13.70 10.35
CA ASP A 62 12.45 14.51 9.32
C ASP A 62 11.39 15.23 8.49
N PRO A 63 11.36 16.58 8.47
CA PRO A 63 10.42 17.34 7.68
C PRO A 63 10.61 17.17 6.17
N THR A 64 11.76 16.63 5.72
CA THR A 64 12.02 16.33 4.32
C THR A 64 11.42 14.99 3.89
N GLY A 65 11.05 14.14 4.85
CA GLY A 65 10.54 12.80 4.58
C GLY A 65 11.58 11.85 3.98
N GLN A 66 12.85 12.25 3.95
CA GLN A 66 13.93 11.40 3.41
C GLN A 66 14.14 10.19 4.31
N MET A 67 14.05 9.03 3.73
CA MET A 67 14.30 7.78 4.43
C MET A 67 15.79 7.45 4.45
N ILE A 68 16.34 7.31 5.67
CA ILE A 68 17.76 6.99 5.88
C ILE A 68 17.90 5.58 6.49
N HIS A 69 17.04 4.65 6.09
CA HIS A 69 17.09 3.32 6.69
C HIS A 69 18.01 2.40 5.90
N LYS A 70 18.95 1.79 6.61
CA LYS A 70 20.04 1.00 6.03
C LYS A 70 20.02 -0.46 6.46
N THR A 71 19.11 -0.84 7.35
CA THR A 71 19.08 -2.18 7.96
C THR A 71 17.96 -3.02 7.35
N LYS A 72 18.25 -4.29 7.04
CA LYS A 72 17.22 -5.21 6.55
C LYS A 72 16.19 -5.51 7.62
N VAL A 73 14.92 -5.46 7.23
CA VAL A 73 13.80 -5.81 8.11
C VAL A 73 13.87 -7.27 8.49
N LYS A 74 13.70 -7.55 9.77
CA LYS A 74 13.35 -8.89 10.22
C LYS A 74 11.84 -9.04 10.14
N PRO A 75 11.35 -10.18 9.61
CA PRO A 75 9.91 -10.45 9.62
C PRO A 75 9.34 -10.26 11.03
N PRO A 76 8.18 -9.60 11.19
CA PRO A 76 7.48 -9.53 12.46
C PRO A 76 7.23 -10.95 13.01
N GLN A 77 7.31 -11.11 14.32
CA GLN A 77 7.01 -12.39 14.98
C GLN A 77 5.58 -12.42 15.51
N ASP A 78 5.04 -11.24 15.81
CA ASP A 78 3.71 -11.07 16.39
C ASP A 78 2.81 -10.34 15.41
N PHE A 79 1.61 -10.86 15.24
CA PHE A 79 0.56 -10.26 14.42
C PHE A 79 -0.69 -10.07 15.26
N LEU A 80 -1.43 -9.01 14.98
CA LEU A 80 -2.71 -8.75 15.63
C LEU A 80 -3.81 -9.64 15.06
N SER A 81 -4.70 -10.12 15.92
CA SER A 81 -6.00 -10.61 15.48
C SER A 81 -6.89 -9.46 15.03
N LEU A 82 -7.96 -9.75 14.30
CA LEU A 82 -8.96 -8.76 13.90
C LEU A 82 -9.57 -8.05 15.11
N GLU A 83 -9.80 -8.79 16.19
CA GLU A 83 -10.37 -8.31 17.44
C GLU A 83 -9.41 -7.33 18.14
N GLU A 84 -8.10 -7.64 18.15
CA GLU A 84 -7.07 -6.74 18.68
C GLU A 84 -6.93 -5.48 17.83
N VAL A 85 -6.97 -5.59 16.48
CA VAL A 85 -6.99 -4.41 15.60
C VAL A 85 -8.17 -3.53 15.97
N LYS A 86 -9.38 -4.08 16.08
CA LYS A 86 -10.59 -3.33 16.44
C LYS A 86 -10.47 -2.65 17.82
N GLU A 87 -9.95 -3.36 18.80
CA GLU A 87 -9.74 -2.84 20.17
C GLU A 87 -8.79 -1.63 20.15
N ARG A 88 -7.64 -1.74 19.46
CA ARG A 88 -6.64 -0.67 19.35
C ARG A 88 -7.18 0.59 18.66
N LEU A 89 -8.13 0.42 17.76
CA LEU A 89 -8.74 1.53 17.03
C LEU A 89 -9.91 2.17 17.78
N SER A 90 -10.35 1.57 18.90
CA SER A 90 -11.49 2.07 19.67
C SER A 90 -11.27 3.50 20.18
N GLY A 91 -12.23 4.38 19.93
CA GLY A 91 -12.19 5.78 20.36
C GLY A 91 -11.44 6.73 19.42
N LEU A 92 -10.85 6.24 18.33
CA LEU A 92 -10.24 7.08 17.30
C LEU A 92 -11.29 7.57 16.29
N ASP A 93 -11.13 8.82 15.81
CA ASP A 93 -11.94 9.38 14.72
C ASP A 93 -11.30 9.02 13.37
N ILE A 94 -11.56 7.79 12.90
CA ILE A 94 -10.96 7.25 11.68
C ILE A 94 -11.84 7.59 10.49
N ARG A 95 -11.30 8.36 9.55
CA ARG A 95 -12.00 8.75 8.32
C ARG A 95 -11.44 8.06 7.08
N TYR A 96 -10.13 7.91 7.01
CA TYR A 96 -9.42 7.31 5.89
C TYR A 96 -8.51 6.20 6.39
N VAL A 97 -8.50 5.08 5.70
CA VAL A 97 -7.59 3.96 6.01
C VAL A 97 -6.81 3.58 4.75
N ILE A 98 -5.50 3.53 4.87
CA ILE A 98 -4.58 3.05 3.85
C ILE A 98 -4.12 1.64 4.26
N LEU A 99 -4.53 0.66 3.47
CA LEU A 99 -4.15 -0.74 3.64
C LEU A 99 -2.88 -0.98 2.83
N VAL A 100 -1.75 -1.11 3.51
CA VAL A 100 -0.40 -1.07 2.95
C VAL A 100 0.49 -2.16 3.56
N GLY A 101 1.77 -2.18 3.25
CA GLY A 101 2.77 -3.13 3.75
C GLY A 101 3.46 -3.87 2.61
N THR A 102 3.73 -5.17 2.77
CA THR A 102 4.39 -5.91 1.70
C THR A 102 3.45 -6.15 0.51
N GLU A 103 2.31 -6.81 0.72
CA GLU A 103 1.21 -6.93 -0.25
C GLU A 103 -0.09 -7.33 0.46
N PRO A 104 -0.95 -6.38 0.83
CA PRO A 104 -2.16 -6.66 1.61
C PRO A 104 -3.15 -7.62 0.95
N SER A 105 -3.23 -7.63 -0.40
CA SER A 105 -4.16 -8.50 -1.14
C SER A 105 -3.90 -10.00 -0.94
N LEU A 106 -2.76 -10.36 -0.35
CA LEU A 106 -2.41 -11.75 -0.03
C LEU A 106 -2.93 -12.20 1.33
N ASP A 107 -3.29 -11.26 2.21
CA ASP A 107 -3.85 -11.59 3.52
C ASP A 107 -5.28 -12.13 3.37
N PRO A 108 -5.56 -13.37 3.82
CA PRO A 108 -6.90 -13.94 3.71
C PRO A 108 -7.95 -13.22 4.56
N SER A 109 -7.52 -12.48 5.59
CA SER A 109 -8.41 -11.72 6.48
C SER A 109 -8.71 -10.29 5.96
N LEU A 110 -8.06 -9.84 4.89
CA LEU A 110 -8.27 -8.49 4.34
C LEU A 110 -9.77 -8.15 4.14
N PRO A 111 -10.62 -9.06 3.60
CA PRO A 111 -12.06 -8.76 3.46
C PRO A 111 -12.76 -8.51 4.80
N GLN A 112 -12.37 -9.23 5.87
CA GLN A 112 -12.92 -9.05 7.21
C GLN A 112 -12.43 -7.75 7.84
N VAL A 113 -11.14 -7.41 7.67
CA VAL A 113 -10.56 -6.15 8.13
C VAL A 113 -11.27 -4.97 7.47
N THR A 114 -11.39 -4.97 6.13
CA THR A 114 -12.06 -3.88 5.40
C THR A 114 -13.53 -3.76 5.74
N LYS A 115 -14.22 -4.89 5.97
CA LYS A 115 -15.59 -4.92 6.44
C LYS A 115 -15.74 -4.27 7.82
N MET A 116 -14.92 -4.66 8.78
CA MET A 116 -14.91 -4.10 10.13
C MET A 116 -14.66 -2.58 10.10
N LEU A 117 -13.67 -2.12 9.33
CA LEU A 117 -13.38 -0.70 9.17
C LEU A 117 -14.59 0.07 8.59
N LYS A 118 -15.26 -0.52 7.60
CA LYS A 118 -16.44 0.09 6.98
C LYS A 118 -17.66 0.12 7.87
N GLU A 119 -17.95 -0.98 8.56
CA GLU A 119 -19.16 -1.14 9.35
C GLU A 119 -19.06 -0.46 10.72
N ASP A 120 -17.94 -0.61 11.42
CA ASP A 120 -17.77 -0.11 12.77
C ASP A 120 -17.28 1.35 12.83
N PHE A 121 -16.37 1.74 11.93
CA PHE A 121 -15.74 3.07 11.91
C PHE A 121 -16.26 3.98 10.80
N LYS A 122 -17.03 3.47 9.83
CA LYS A 122 -17.48 4.23 8.63
C LYS A 122 -16.31 4.77 7.78
N ALA A 123 -15.17 4.16 7.89
CA ALA A 123 -13.96 4.60 7.25
C ALA A 123 -14.01 4.45 5.71
N TYR A 124 -13.27 5.30 5.02
CA TYR A 124 -12.97 5.17 3.60
C TYR A 124 -11.74 4.31 3.45
N ASN A 125 -11.87 3.12 2.85
CA ASN A 125 -10.82 2.13 2.72
C ASN A 125 -10.11 2.23 1.37
N MET A 126 -8.82 2.55 1.38
CA MET A 126 -7.93 2.54 0.20
C MET A 126 -7.00 1.33 0.29
N LEU A 127 -6.99 0.50 -0.74
CA LEU A 127 -6.08 -0.64 -0.87
C LEU A 127 -4.90 -0.29 -1.79
N LEU A 128 -3.69 -0.33 -1.26
CA LEU A 128 -2.46 -0.29 -2.05
C LEU A 128 -2.07 -1.72 -2.45
N THR A 129 -1.97 -2.01 -3.75
CA THR A 129 -1.65 -3.36 -4.24
C THR A 129 -0.79 -3.36 -5.50
N ASN A 130 0.03 -4.39 -5.66
CA ASN A 130 0.80 -4.64 -6.88
C ASN A 130 -0.02 -5.31 -8.01
N GLY A 131 -1.28 -5.66 -7.74
CA GLY A 131 -2.21 -6.17 -8.73
C GLY A 131 -1.99 -7.59 -9.25
N VAL A 132 -0.99 -8.33 -8.76
CA VAL A 132 -0.76 -9.72 -9.21
C VAL A 132 -1.90 -10.66 -8.83
N ARG A 133 -2.50 -10.42 -7.65
CA ARG A 133 -3.65 -11.18 -7.15
C ARG A 133 -4.82 -10.24 -6.89
N LEU A 134 -5.98 -10.59 -7.41
CA LEU A 134 -7.24 -9.97 -7.00
C LEU A 134 -7.76 -10.67 -5.74
N THR A 135 -8.28 -9.89 -4.82
CA THR A 135 -8.96 -10.34 -3.59
C THR A 135 -10.40 -9.86 -3.59
N ASP A 136 -11.19 -10.26 -2.61
CA ASP A 136 -12.50 -9.64 -2.38
C ASP A 136 -12.31 -8.19 -1.90
N MET A 137 -12.80 -7.26 -2.71
CA MET A 137 -12.71 -5.81 -2.49
C MET A 137 -14.08 -5.18 -2.18
N THR A 138 -15.07 -5.96 -1.75
CA THR A 138 -16.46 -5.47 -1.52
C THR A 138 -16.47 -4.22 -0.64
N HIS A 139 -15.64 -4.19 0.41
CA HIS A 139 -15.55 -3.07 1.36
C HIS A 139 -14.34 -2.16 1.15
N VAL A 140 -13.69 -2.24 -0.01
CA VAL A 140 -12.66 -1.30 -0.47
C VAL A 140 -13.33 -0.21 -1.30
N ASP A 141 -13.08 1.05 -1.00
CA ASP A 141 -13.64 2.20 -1.72
C ASP A 141 -12.75 2.61 -2.90
N GLU A 142 -11.43 2.50 -2.74
CA GLU A 142 -10.47 2.94 -3.73
C GLU A 142 -9.28 1.96 -3.79
N VAL A 143 -8.74 1.78 -4.99
CA VAL A 143 -7.54 0.99 -5.22
C VAL A 143 -6.44 1.91 -5.73
N MET A 144 -5.31 1.95 -5.00
CA MET A 144 -4.04 2.47 -5.48
C MET A 144 -3.26 1.31 -6.11
N PHE A 145 -3.18 1.30 -7.42
CA PHE A 145 -2.57 0.21 -8.19
C PHE A 145 -1.11 0.51 -8.52
N SER A 146 -0.20 -0.23 -7.94
CA SER A 146 1.24 -0.03 -8.08
C SER A 146 1.79 -0.76 -9.32
N LEU A 147 1.75 -0.11 -10.49
CA LEU A 147 2.28 -0.65 -11.74
C LEU A 147 3.77 -0.33 -11.86
N LYS A 148 4.61 -1.36 -11.85
CA LYS A 148 6.06 -1.17 -11.73
C LYS A 148 6.75 -0.76 -13.03
N ALA A 149 6.33 -1.30 -14.17
CA ALA A 149 6.77 -0.92 -15.51
C ALA A 149 5.79 -1.49 -16.55
N LEU A 150 5.80 -0.94 -17.78
CA LEU A 150 4.98 -1.46 -18.88
C LEU A 150 5.74 -2.49 -19.71
N ASP A 151 7.02 -2.24 -20.04
CA ASP A 151 7.82 -3.18 -20.83
C ASP A 151 8.03 -4.47 -20.02
N GLU A 152 7.67 -5.60 -20.62
CA GLU A 152 7.71 -6.91 -19.94
C GLU A 152 9.12 -7.28 -19.47
N ASP A 153 10.14 -7.01 -20.27
CA ASP A 153 11.52 -7.34 -19.93
C ASP A 153 12.00 -6.53 -18.70
N ILE A 154 11.70 -5.22 -18.66
CA ILE A 154 12.00 -4.36 -17.52
C ILE A 154 11.22 -4.81 -16.30
N TYR A 155 9.92 -5.09 -16.47
CA TYR A 155 9.07 -5.56 -15.36
C TYR A 155 9.59 -6.89 -14.79
N LEU A 156 9.96 -7.84 -15.67
CA LEU A 156 10.49 -9.16 -15.29
C LEU A 156 11.83 -9.03 -14.56
N ASP A 157 12.77 -8.23 -15.09
CA ASP A 157 14.08 -7.98 -14.44
C ASP A 157 13.90 -7.34 -13.07
N TYR A 158 12.99 -6.37 -12.96
CA TYR A 158 12.77 -5.64 -11.72
C TYR A 158 12.02 -6.45 -10.65
N THR A 159 10.99 -7.21 -11.06
CA THR A 159 10.03 -7.83 -10.12
C THR A 159 10.15 -9.35 -10.01
N GLY A 160 10.86 -9.99 -10.94
CA GLY A 160 10.96 -11.45 -11.06
C GLY A 160 9.72 -12.13 -11.65
N ARG A 161 8.77 -11.37 -12.22
CA ARG A 161 7.53 -11.90 -12.83
C ARG A 161 7.14 -11.14 -14.09
N SER A 162 6.33 -11.80 -14.96
CA SER A 162 5.68 -11.16 -16.09
C SER A 162 4.58 -10.19 -15.62
N ASN A 163 4.43 -9.07 -16.33
CA ASN A 163 3.38 -8.09 -16.07
C ASN A 163 2.02 -8.41 -16.71
N LYS A 164 1.93 -9.42 -17.59
CA LYS A 164 0.70 -9.72 -18.35
C LYS A 164 -0.53 -9.81 -17.47
N LYS A 165 -0.44 -10.62 -16.41
CA LYS A 165 -1.55 -10.77 -15.45
C LYS A 165 -1.88 -9.48 -14.71
N VAL A 166 -0.86 -8.66 -14.41
CA VAL A 166 -1.02 -7.39 -13.72
C VAL A 166 -1.78 -6.40 -14.59
N LEU A 167 -1.43 -6.29 -15.87
CA LEU A 167 -2.11 -5.44 -16.84
C LEU A 167 -3.57 -5.85 -17.06
N ASP A 168 -3.83 -7.16 -17.12
CA ASP A 168 -5.21 -7.69 -17.19
C ASP A 168 -6.00 -7.40 -15.92
N ASN A 169 -5.37 -7.53 -14.76
CA ASN A 169 -6.01 -7.27 -13.48
C ASN A 169 -6.31 -5.78 -13.26
N LEU A 170 -5.47 -4.87 -13.75
CA LEU A 170 -5.76 -3.44 -13.72
C LEU A 170 -7.08 -3.13 -14.46
N LYS A 171 -7.25 -3.66 -15.67
CA LYS A 171 -8.51 -3.54 -16.45
C LYS A 171 -9.70 -4.13 -15.69
N LYS A 172 -9.54 -5.31 -15.08
CA LYS A 172 -10.61 -5.93 -14.28
C LYS A 172 -11.01 -5.09 -13.08
N ILE A 173 -10.05 -4.45 -12.40
CA ILE A 173 -10.37 -3.53 -11.28
C ILE A 173 -11.14 -2.33 -11.80
N TYR A 174 -10.69 -1.72 -12.91
CA TYR A 174 -11.41 -0.62 -13.56
C TYR A 174 -12.86 -0.99 -13.89
N ASP A 175 -13.07 -2.19 -14.46
CA ASP A 175 -14.40 -2.71 -14.82
C ASP A 175 -15.34 -2.92 -13.62
N THR A 176 -14.82 -2.97 -12.39
CA THR A 176 -15.65 -3.03 -11.17
C THR A 176 -16.33 -1.71 -10.84
N GLY A 177 -15.94 -0.61 -11.48
CA GLY A 177 -16.44 0.73 -11.19
C GLY A 177 -15.92 1.33 -9.88
N LYS A 178 -14.95 0.70 -9.20
CA LYS A 178 -14.28 1.25 -8.03
C LYS A 178 -13.39 2.43 -8.43
N LYS A 179 -13.20 3.37 -7.49
CA LYS A 179 -12.18 4.38 -7.70
C LYS A 179 -10.82 3.70 -7.84
N LEU A 180 -10.11 4.06 -8.88
CA LEU A 180 -8.82 3.51 -9.24
C LEU A 180 -7.84 4.65 -9.46
N GLN A 181 -6.71 4.58 -8.82
CA GLN A 181 -5.53 5.39 -9.11
C GLN A 181 -4.36 4.45 -9.41
N VAL A 182 -3.51 4.83 -10.36
CA VAL A 182 -2.29 4.08 -10.67
C VAL A 182 -1.09 4.85 -10.13
N GLU A 183 -0.08 4.14 -9.62
CA GLU A 183 1.21 4.73 -9.26
C GLU A 183 2.37 3.98 -9.91
N THR A 184 3.45 4.69 -10.16
CA THR A 184 4.73 4.14 -10.60
C THR A 184 5.87 4.86 -9.90
N VAL A 185 6.85 4.12 -9.39
CA VAL A 185 8.08 4.69 -8.86
C VAL A 185 9.05 4.89 -10.03
N LEU A 186 9.46 6.15 -10.26
CA LEU A 186 10.49 6.49 -11.23
C LEU A 186 11.86 6.13 -10.63
N ILE A 187 12.60 5.22 -11.28
CA ILE A 187 13.92 4.74 -10.88
C ILE A 187 14.91 5.11 -11.99
N PRO A 188 15.79 6.10 -11.77
CA PRO A 188 16.77 6.51 -12.79
C PRO A 188 17.59 5.35 -13.33
N GLY A 189 17.63 5.20 -14.65
CA GLY A 189 18.37 4.12 -15.34
C GLY A 189 17.65 2.76 -15.38
N LEU A 190 16.41 2.65 -14.86
CA LEU A 190 15.60 1.44 -14.96
C LEU A 190 14.15 1.75 -15.39
N ILE A 191 13.45 2.54 -14.60
CA ILE A 191 12.06 2.97 -14.86
C ILE A 191 12.13 4.49 -15.06
N ASP A 192 12.57 4.88 -16.21
CA ASP A 192 12.80 6.28 -16.60
C ASP A 192 11.52 6.97 -17.09
N GLU A 193 11.67 8.21 -17.50
CA GLU A 193 10.58 9.04 -18.02
C GLU A 193 9.85 8.42 -19.22
N TYR A 194 10.55 7.61 -20.04
CA TYR A 194 9.93 6.93 -21.19
C TYR A 194 9.08 5.73 -20.74
N GLN A 195 9.50 5.00 -19.70
CA GLN A 195 8.66 3.97 -19.11
C GLN A 195 7.41 4.56 -18.48
N VAL A 196 7.54 5.69 -17.79
CA VAL A 196 6.41 6.44 -17.21
C VAL A 196 5.45 6.89 -18.30
N GLU A 197 5.95 7.42 -19.43
CA GLU A 197 5.11 7.82 -20.57
C GLU A 197 4.37 6.63 -21.18
N LYS A 198 5.03 5.46 -21.34
CA LYS A 198 4.39 4.24 -21.83
C LYS A 198 3.28 3.75 -20.88
N VAL A 199 3.52 3.79 -19.57
CA VAL A 199 2.50 3.47 -18.56
C VAL A 199 1.32 4.43 -18.70
N ALA A 200 1.55 5.74 -18.81
CA ALA A 200 0.51 6.73 -18.99
C ALA A 200 -0.32 6.49 -20.26
N HIS A 201 0.36 6.17 -21.38
CA HIS A 201 -0.32 5.82 -22.63
C HIS A 201 -1.17 4.56 -22.51
N PHE A 202 -0.69 3.53 -21.79
CA PHE A 202 -1.46 2.31 -21.53
C PHE A 202 -2.70 2.60 -20.66
N ILE A 203 -2.56 3.40 -19.60
CA ILE A 203 -3.67 3.81 -18.73
C ILE A 203 -4.70 4.60 -19.55
N ALA A 204 -4.27 5.55 -20.39
CA ALA A 204 -5.14 6.34 -21.25
C ALA A 204 -5.92 5.48 -22.26
N GLY A 205 -5.36 4.34 -22.67
CA GLY A 205 -6.05 3.34 -23.50
C GLY A 205 -7.18 2.61 -22.76
N ILE A 206 -7.23 2.69 -21.43
CA ILE A 206 -8.34 2.22 -20.60
C ILE A 206 -9.31 3.39 -20.39
N ASP A 207 -8.84 4.45 -19.75
CA ASP A 207 -9.58 5.69 -19.51
C ASP A 207 -8.61 6.83 -19.17
N PRO A 208 -8.60 7.94 -19.93
CA PRO A 208 -7.73 9.09 -19.66
C PRO A 208 -8.08 9.85 -18.37
N GLU A 209 -9.21 9.56 -17.73
CA GLU A 209 -9.61 10.12 -16.44
C GLU A 209 -8.98 9.38 -15.25
N ILE A 210 -8.39 8.20 -15.42
CA ILE A 210 -7.73 7.49 -14.32
C ILE A 210 -6.56 8.33 -13.79
N PRO A 211 -6.56 8.69 -12.49
CA PRO A 211 -5.45 9.41 -11.88
C PRO A 211 -4.16 8.58 -11.92
N TYR A 212 -3.05 9.23 -12.24
CA TYR A 212 -1.73 8.63 -12.27
C TYR A 212 -0.75 9.40 -11.40
N ARG A 213 -0.09 8.72 -10.46
CA ARG A 213 0.92 9.31 -9.59
C ARG A 213 2.30 8.75 -9.91
N ILE A 214 3.30 9.61 -9.96
CA ILE A 214 4.69 9.27 -10.19
C ILE A 214 5.44 9.59 -8.90
N ASP A 215 6.03 8.58 -8.27
CA ASP A 215 6.78 8.73 -7.02
C ASP A 215 8.27 8.70 -7.31
N ALA A 216 9.02 9.64 -6.75
CA ALA A 216 10.48 9.64 -6.82
C ALA A 216 11.05 8.41 -6.09
N TYR A 217 11.95 7.70 -6.74
CA TYR A 217 12.73 6.66 -6.09
C TYR A 217 13.73 7.30 -5.12
N PHE A 218 13.78 6.79 -3.90
CA PHE A 218 14.89 7.01 -2.97
C PHE A 218 15.74 5.74 -2.90
N ARG A 219 17.04 5.95 -2.79
CA ARG A 219 18.01 4.86 -2.79
C ARG A 219 17.81 3.95 -1.58
N VAL A 220 17.58 2.67 -1.85
CA VAL A 220 17.62 1.62 -0.83
C VAL A 220 18.98 0.92 -0.84
N PRO A 221 19.46 0.38 0.28
CA PRO A 221 20.72 -0.36 0.33
C PRO A 221 20.76 -1.51 -0.65
N ASP A 222 21.98 -1.89 -1.10
CA ASP A 222 22.23 -2.98 -2.04
C ASP A 222 21.62 -2.77 -3.44
N CYS A 223 21.15 -1.56 -3.78
CA CYS A 223 20.65 -1.22 -5.11
C CYS A 223 21.63 -0.33 -5.88
N PRO A 224 21.77 -0.54 -7.22
CA PRO A 224 22.70 0.22 -8.02
C PRO A 224 22.21 1.62 -8.43
N TRP A 225 20.92 1.92 -8.20
CA TRP A 225 20.29 3.16 -8.64
C TRP A 225 20.44 4.27 -7.60
N GLU A 226 20.62 5.48 -8.09
CA GLU A 226 20.67 6.69 -7.26
C GLU A 226 19.26 7.26 -7.05
N ASP A 227 19.12 8.19 -6.11
CA ASP A 227 17.88 8.94 -5.88
C ASP A 227 17.40 9.59 -7.17
N ALA A 228 16.09 9.58 -7.40
CA ALA A 228 15.48 10.35 -8.48
C ALA A 228 15.53 11.84 -8.12
N ILE A 229 16.02 12.67 -9.04
CA ILE A 229 16.01 14.13 -8.85
C ILE A 229 14.67 14.72 -9.29
N ASN A 230 14.33 15.88 -8.74
CA ASN A 230 13.04 16.52 -8.99
C ASN A 230 12.77 16.74 -10.49
N GLU A 231 13.80 17.19 -11.23
CA GLU A 231 13.70 17.46 -12.66
C GLU A 231 13.36 16.21 -13.49
N GLU A 232 13.79 15.02 -13.08
CA GLU A 232 13.43 13.76 -13.75
C GLU A 232 11.96 13.43 -13.53
N VAL A 233 11.48 13.58 -12.30
CA VAL A 233 10.08 13.33 -11.93
C VAL A 233 9.15 14.32 -12.62
N GLU A 234 9.51 15.59 -12.65
CA GLU A 234 8.76 16.66 -13.33
C GLU A 234 8.68 16.43 -14.85
N ARG A 235 9.80 16.03 -15.47
CA ARG A 235 9.79 15.67 -16.91
C ARG A 235 8.88 14.47 -17.17
N ALA A 236 8.97 13.43 -16.35
CA ALA A 236 8.11 12.25 -16.47
C ALA A 236 6.63 12.61 -16.32
N ALA A 237 6.28 13.46 -15.35
CA ALA A 237 4.92 13.95 -15.15
C ALA A 237 4.42 14.78 -16.34
N SER A 238 5.30 15.63 -16.92
CA SER A 238 4.98 16.38 -18.13
C SER A 238 4.71 15.48 -19.35
N LEU A 239 5.47 14.40 -19.50
CA LEU A 239 5.24 13.40 -20.56
C LEU A 239 3.92 12.66 -20.33
N ALA A 240 3.66 12.18 -19.11
CA ALA A 240 2.42 11.50 -18.74
C ALA A 240 1.18 12.37 -18.97
N SER A 241 1.27 13.69 -18.69
CA SER A 241 0.18 14.65 -18.86
C SER A 241 -0.22 14.88 -20.33
N LYS A 242 0.55 14.39 -21.29
CA LYS A 242 0.13 14.37 -22.71
C LYS A 242 -0.95 13.34 -22.99
N HIS A 243 -1.07 12.33 -22.13
CA HIS A 243 -1.96 11.19 -22.28
C HIS A 243 -3.10 11.17 -21.27
N LEU A 244 -2.87 11.66 -20.05
CA LEU A 244 -3.79 11.58 -18.93
C LEU A 244 -4.16 12.97 -18.41
N LYS A 245 -5.39 13.12 -17.90
CA LYS A 245 -5.90 14.41 -17.39
C LYS A 245 -5.48 14.70 -15.96
N HIS A 246 -5.27 13.64 -15.15
CA HIS A 246 -4.99 13.73 -13.72
C HIS A 246 -3.64 13.09 -13.40
N VAL A 247 -2.58 13.85 -13.59
CA VAL A 247 -1.21 13.44 -13.27
C VAL A 247 -0.73 14.21 -12.04
N SER A 248 -0.21 13.48 -11.05
CA SER A 248 0.45 14.03 -9.87
C SER A 248 1.81 13.35 -9.69
N TYR A 249 2.66 13.96 -8.87
CA TYR A 249 3.96 13.37 -8.55
C TYR A 249 4.40 13.73 -7.14
N LEU A 250 5.29 12.92 -6.58
CA LEU A 250 5.97 13.16 -5.31
C LEU A 250 7.47 13.18 -5.54
N THR A 251 8.11 14.26 -5.08
CA THR A 251 9.57 14.40 -5.06
C THR A 251 10.11 14.15 -3.65
N LEU A 252 11.41 13.89 -3.55
CA LEU A 252 12.02 13.56 -2.24
C LEU A 252 12.09 14.75 -1.27
N ASP A 253 11.94 15.98 -1.77
CA ASP A 253 11.94 17.21 -0.98
C ASP A 253 10.54 17.73 -0.64
N MET A 254 9.48 17.03 -1.07
CA MET A 254 8.11 17.40 -0.69
C MET A 254 7.89 17.24 0.80
N LYS A 255 7.33 18.30 1.39
CA LYS A 255 7.00 18.33 2.81
C LYS A 255 5.69 17.59 3.06
N ARG A 256 5.65 16.88 4.17
CA ARG A 256 4.41 16.29 4.67
C ARG A 256 3.36 17.38 4.91
N ILE A 257 2.12 17.04 4.61
CA ILE A 257 0.94 17.83 4.96
C ILE A 257 0.27 17.11 6.16
N GLY A 258 -0.16 17.88 7.16
CA GLY A 258 -0.82 17.34 8.36
C GLY A 258 0.09 17.29 9.59
N ASP A 259 -0.49 16.81 10.70
CA ASP A 259 0.21 16.63 11.95
C ASP A 259 1.11 15.38 11.93
N LYS A 260 1.96 15.25 12.93
CA LYS A 260 2.77 14.04 13.11
C LYS A 260 1.84 12.86 13.43
N ALA A 261 1.97 11.78 12.66
CA ALA A 261 1.29 10.54 12.99
C ALA A 261 1.84 9.95 14.30
N VAL A 262 1.00 9.19 14.98
CA VAL A 262 1.35 8.45 16.18
C VAL A 262 1.28 6.96 15.91
N ARG A 263 2.23 6.22 16.46
CA ARG A 263 2.25 4.76 16.38
C ARG A 263 1.16 4.20 17.29
N ILE A 264 0.32 3.34 16.77
CA ILE A 264 -0.69 2.58 17.53
C ILE A 264 -0.12 1.22 17.96
N VAL A 265 0.62 0.58 17.08
CA VAL A 265 1.33 -0.70 17.31
C VAL A 265 2.64 -0.70 16.54
#